data_1133f0441a8cc83699c83ca3191ba085
#
_entry.id   1133f0441a8cc83699c83ca3191ba085
#
_cell.length_a   1.000
_cell.length_b   1.000
_cell.length_c   1.000
_cell.angle_alpha   90.00
_cell.angle_beta   90.00
_cell.angle_gamma   90.00
#
_symmetry.space_group_name_H-M   'P 1'
#
loop_
_entity.id
_entity.type
_entity.pdbx_description
1 polymer ?
#
loop_
_entity_poly.entity_id
_entity_poly.type
_entity_poly.pdbx_seq_one_letter_code
_entity_poly.pdbx_strand_id
1 'polypeptide(L)'
;GKLFSGTNDYGGEAGHIRLADDGPIGYHKRGSFEGFCSGTGLAQMMAFELLCLTEEIGQEEMLTRYKMPGEVTGRDVVDWAKSNDPIALQVVEKSGTFLGKGLSILIDLFNPQRIIIGSMGVRLGDLLFEPARKIIEKEAIPGAASVCEIVPAQLGEAIGDYAALCVAQQGELD
;
A
#
# COMPACT_ATOMS: atom_id res chain seq x y z
N GLY A 1 -10.21 -8.94 21.69
CA GLY A 1 -9.12 -8.93 20.79
C GLY A 1 -7.77 -8.96 21.45
N LYS A 2 -6.99 -9.99 21.15
CA LYS A 2 -5.57 -10.02 21.50
C LYS A 2 -4.74 -9.81 20.23
N LEU A 3 -3.65 -9.05 20.36
CA LEU A 3 -2.68 -8.89 19.28
C LEU A 3 -2.05 -10.26 18.97
N PHE A 4 -1.95 -10.59 17.67
CA PHE A 4 -1.19 -11.76 17.24
C PHE A 4 0.30 -11.38 17.13
N SER A 5 1.09 -11.77 18.10
CA SER A 5 2.50 -11.40 18.17
C SER A 5 3.46 -12.50 17.67
N GLY A 6 3.01 -13.75 17.62
CA GLY A 6 3.88 -14.88 17.29
C GLY A 6 4.85 -15.22 18.42
N THR A 7 5.93 -15.92 18.10
CA THR A 7 6.89 -16.44 19.10
C THR A 7 7.84 -15.37 19.64
N ASN A 8 8.16 -14.37 18.84
CA ASN A 8 9.19 -13.35 19.13
C ASN A 8 8.75 -11.96 18.64
N ASP A 9 7.44 -11.69 18.68
CA ASP A 9 6.79 -10.44 18.31
C ASP A 9 6.88 -10.06 16.82
N TYR A 10 7.31 -10.99 15.95
CA TYR A 10 7.28 -10.84 14.49
C TYR A 10 6.04 -11.47 13.82
N GLY A 11 4.99 -11.77 14.58
CA GLY A 11 3.74 -12.24 14.01
C GLY A 11 3.03 -11.14 13.22
N GLY A 12 2.48 -11.47 12.04
CA GLY A 12 1.70 -10.53 11.23
C GLY A 12 2.49 -9.70 10.22
N GLU A 13 3.78 -9.97 10.01
CA GLU A 13 4.64 -9.27 9.04
C GLU A 13 4.27 -9.58 7.58
N ALA A 14 2.99 -9.35 7.23
CA ALA A 14 2.44 -9.57 5.89
C ALA A 14 3.13 -8.72 4.82
N GLY A 15 3.58 -7.51 5.17
CA GLY A 15 4.32 -6.62 4.27
C GLY A 15 5.57 -7.25 3.66
N HIS A 16 6.16 -8.24 4.36
CA HIS A 16 7.36 -8.94 3.91
C HIS A 16 7.09 -10.13 2.97
N ILE A 17 5.83 -10.47 2.67
CA ILE A 17 5.48 -11.50 1.69
C ILE A 17 5.96 -11.07 0.30
N ARG A 18 6.62 -11.98 -0.44
CA ARG A 18 7.02 -11.74 -1.83
C ARG A 18 5.81 -11.92 -2.75
N LEU A 19 5.48 -10.90 -3.52
CA LEU A 19 4.38 -10.92 -4.49
C LEU A 19 4.85 -10.97 -5.95
N ALA A 20 6.11 -10.63 -6.19
CA ALA A 20 6.75 -10.72 -7.51
C ALA A 20 8.26 -10.94 -7.36
N ASP A 21 8.90 -11.46 -8.43
CA ASP A 21 10.35 -11.72 -8.44
C ASP A 21 11.15 -10.42 -8.44
N ASP A 22 10.63 -9.38 -9.08
CA ASP A 22 11.21 -8.04 -9.11
C ASP A 22 10.16 -6.97 -8.79
N GLY A 23 10.63 -5.75 -8.53
CA GLY A 23 9.77 -4.61 -8.21
C GLY A 23 10.37 -3.71 -7.14
N PRO A 24 9.55 -2.80 -6.58
CA PRO A 24 9.99 -1.90 -5.52
C PRO A 24 10.52 -2.65 -4.30
N ILE A 25 11.41 -1.98 -3.56
CA ILE A 25 12.03 -2.55 -2.36
C ILE A 25 11.23 -2.12 -1.13
N GLY A 26 10.77 -3.10 -0.34
CA GLY A 26 10.26 -2.91 1.01
C GLY A 26 11.08 -3.76 1.97
N TYR A 27 11.58 -3.14 3.05
CA TYR A 27 12.42 -3.78 4.06
C TYR A 27 13.49 -4.71 3.49
N HIS A 28 14.33 -4.15 2.59
CA HIS A 28 15.44 -4.82 1.89
C HIS A 28 15.05 -5.96 0.92
N LYS A 29 13.76 -6.16 0.65
CA LYS A 29 13.27 -7.21 -0.25
C LYS A 29 12.59 -6.59 -1.48
N ARG A 30 13.07 -6.94 -2.69
CA ARG A 30 12.41 -6.59 -3.94
C ARG A 30 11.12 -7.37 -4.12
N GLY A 31 10.12 -6.74 -4.70
CA GLY A 31 8.84 -7.38 -5.04
C GLY A 31 8.02 -7.84 -3.85
N SER A 32 8.26 -7.27 -2.65
CA SER A 32 7.47 -7.55 -1.45
C SER A 32 6.13 -6.80 -1.47
N PHE A 33 5.20 -7.27 -0.66
CA PHE A 33 3.90 -6.61 -0.49
C PHE A 33 4.06 -5.14 -0.06
N GLU A 34 4.89 -4.88 0.96
CA GLU A 34 5.23 -3.52 1.38
C GLU A 34 5.89 -2.73 0.25
N GLY A 35 6.80 -3.35 -0.53
CA GLY A 35 7.45 -2.71 -1.67
C GLY A 35 6.44 -2.14 -2.65
N PHE A 36 5.37 -2.85 -2.98
CA PHE A 36 4.35 -2.36 -3.90
C PHE A 36 3.30 -1.44 -3.27
N CYS A 37 2.99 -1.58 -1.98
CA CYS A 37 1.80 -0.98 -1.37
C CYS A 37 2.10 0.13 -0.36
N SER A 38 3.37 0.37 -0.02
CA SER A 38 3.75 1.48 0.87
C SER A 38 3.92 2.81 0.12
N GLY A 39 3.92 3.91 0.86
CA GLY A 39 4.24 5.23 0.29
C GLY A 39 5.63 5.29 -0.35
N THR A 40 6.61 4.62 0.25
CA THR A 40 7.97 4.49 -0.31
C THR A 40 7.94 3.66 -1.61
N GLY A 41 7.11 2.63 -1.68
CA GLY A 41 6.94 1.82 -2.88
C GLY A 41 6.29 2.60 -4.02
N LEU A 42 5.26 3.39 -3.74
CA LEU A 42 4.66 4.30 -4.72
C LEU A 42 5.70 5.28 -5.28
N ALA A 43 6.51 5.89 -4.39
CA ALA A 43 7.58 6.80 -4.79
C ALA A 43 8.61 6.13 -5.71
N GLN A 44 9.03 4.90 -5.40
CA GLN A 44 9.97 4.13 -6.23
C GLN A 44 9.39 3.81 -7.62
N MET A 45 8.12 3.39 -7.67
CA MET A 45 7.45 3.11 -8.94
C MET A 45 7.31 4.38 -9.79
N MET A 46 6.89 5.47 -9.19
CA MET A 46 6.78 6.76 -9.87
C MET A 46 8.14 7.25 -10.36
N ALA A 47 9.19 7.18 -9.52
CA ALA A 47 10.55 7.54 -9.93
C ALA A 47 11.02 6.76 -11.16
N PHE A 48 10.69 5.47 -11.25
CA PHE A 48 11.00 4.66 -12.41
C PHE A 48 10.27 5.16 -13.67
N GLU A 49 8.96 5.44 -13.57
CA GLU A 49 8.19 5.97 -14.72
C GLU A 49 8.71 7.35 -15.15
N LEU A 50 9.13 8.20 -14.22
CA LEU A 50 9.71 9.50 -14.55
C LEU A 50 11.09 9.39 -15.21
N LEU A 51 11.89 8.38 -14.86
CA LEU A 51 13.14 8.11 -15.59
C LEU A 51 12.85 7.70 -17.04
N CYS A 52 11.87 6.84 -17.28
CA CYS A 52 11.44 6.48 -18.63
C CYS A 52 10.93 7.72 -19.39
N LEU A 53 10.09 8.54 -18.76
CA LEU A 53 9.61 9.77 -19.36
C LEU A 53 10.75 10.74 -19.70
N THR A 54 11.76 10.84 -18.84
CA THR A 54 12.95 11.67 -19.08
C THR A 54 13.70 11.23 -20.35
N GLU A 55 13.77 9.92 -20.61
CA GLU A 55 14.37 9.38 -21.82
C GLU A 55 13.57 9.73 -23.08
N GLU A 56 12.23 9.85 -22.95
CA GLU A 56 11.35 10.16 -24.07
C GLU A 56 11.30 11.65 -24.44
N ILE A 57 11.11 12.53 -23.46
CA ILE A 57 10.85 13.97 -23.68
C ILE A 57 11.97 14.90 -23.22
N GLY A 58 12.97 14.37 -22.54
CA GLY A 58 14.07 15.14 -21.93
C GLY A 58 13.76 15.65 -20.53
N GLN A 59 14.84 15.89 -19.78
CA GLN A 59 14.73 16.25 -18.37
C GLN A 59 14.06 17.62 -18.16
N GLU A 60 14.35 18.61 -18.99
CA GLU A 60 13.78 19.96 -18.84
C GLU A 60 12.26 19.94 -18.96
N GLU A 61 11.74 19.24 -19.97
CA GLU A 61 10.28 19.13 -20.16
C GLU A 61 9.62 18.31 -19.04
N MET A 62 10.22 17.20 -18.62
CA MET A 62 9.72 16.40 -17.48
C MET A 62 9.64 17.26 -16.21
N LEU A 63 10.64 18.08 -15.90
CA LEU A 63 10.66 18.94 -14.72
C LEU A 63 9.65 20.09 -14.74
N THR A 64 8.99 20.36 -15.87
CA THR A 64 7.87 21.32 -15.91
C THR A 64 6.62 20.80 -15.18
N ARG A 65 6.50 19.48 -14.99
CA ARG A 65 5.32 18.81 -14.41
C ARG A 65 5.64 18.09 -13.12
N TYR A 66 6.85 17.54 -13.00
CA TYR A 66 7.23 16.62 -11.93
C TYR A 66 8.50 17.10 -11.21
N LYS A 67 8.80 16.44 -10.12
CA LYS A 67 10.08 16.57 -9.39
C LYS A 67 11.15 15.67 -10.02
N MET A 68 12.38 15.87 -9.63
CA MET A 68 13.44 14.90 -9.91
C MET A 68 13.04 13.51 -9.37
N PRO A 69 13.28 12.42 -10.13
CA PRO A 69 12.87 11.07 -9.71
C PRO A 69 13.29 10.69 -8.29
N GLY A 70 14.49 11.09 -7.86
CA GLY A 70 15.00 10.83 -6.50
C GLY A 70 14.37 11.66 -5.38
N GLU A 71 13.57 12.67 -5.69
CA GLU A 71 12.90 13.57 -4.74
C GLU A 71 11.42 13.27 -4.59
N VAL A 72 10.89 12.33 -5.38
CA VAL A 72 9.49 11.94 -5.35
C VAL A 72 9.15 11.25 -4.04
N THR A 73 8.06 11.67 -3.43
CA THR A 73 7.50 11.05 -2.22
C THR A 73 6.17 10.36 -2.52
N GLY A 74 5.75 9.43 -1.66
CA GLY A 74 4.43 8.82 -1.79
C GLY A 74 3.28 9.83 -1.71
N ARG A 75 3.47 10.97 -1.04
CA ARG A 75 2.48 12.06 -1.01
C ARG A 75 2.36 12.74 -2.36
N ASP A 76 3.46 12.99 -3.05
CA ASP A 76 3.44 13.56 -4.39
C ASP A 76 2.63 12.67 -5.36
N VAL A 77 2.85 11.35 -5.30
CA VAL A 77 2.09 10.39 -6.12
C VAL A 77 0.60 10.45 -5.81
N VAL A 78 0.22 10.54 -4.53
CA VAL A 78 -1.18 10.70 -4.12
C VAL A 78 -1.79 11.98 -4.68
N ASP A 79 -1.07 13.10 -4.58
CA ASP A 79 -1.56 14.40 -5.03
C ASP A 79 -1.69 14.44 -6.56
N TRP A 80 -0.73 13.91 -7.30
CA TRP A 80 -0.80 13.77 -8.76
C TRP A 80 -1.94 12.85 -9.19
N ALA A 81 -2.10 11.68 -8.56
CA ALA A 81 -3.20 10.76 -8.87
C ALA A 81 -4.58 11.40 -8.64
N LYS A 82 -4.76 12.15 -7.54
CA LYS A 82 -5.98 12.91 -7.27
C LYS A 82 -6.24 14.04 -8.27
N SER A 83 -5.18 14.54 -8.89
CA SER A 83 -5.27 15.53 -9.98
C SER A 83 -5.46 14.88 -11.35
N ASN A 84 -5.73 13.57 -11.40
CA ASN A 84 -5.91 12.77 -12.62
C ASN A 84 -4.65 12.71 -13.51
N ASP A 85 -3.47 12.80 -12.93
CA ASP A 85 -2.24 12.58 -13.68
C ASP A 85 -2.15 11.12 -14.17
N PRO A 86 -1.94 10.88 -15.48
CA PRO A 86 -2.03 9.55 -16.05
C PRO A 86 -0.93 8.61 -15.56
N ILE A 87 0.29 9.11 -15.30
CA ILE A 87 1.40 8.29 -14.83
C ILE A 87 1.17 7.89 -13.37
N ALA A 88 0.77 8.85 -12.54
CA ALA A 88 0.46 8.58 -11.14
C ALA A 88 -0.74 7.62 -10.99
N LEU A 89 -1.76 7.73 -11.85
CA LEU A 89 -2.89 6.79 -11.87
C LEU A 89 -2.44 5.37 -12.23
N GLN A 90 -1.55 5.17 -13.20
CA GLN A 90 -0.98 3.86 -13.53
C GLN A 90 -0.18 3.27 -12.36
N VAL A 91 0.61 4.09 -11.68
CA VAL A 91 1.37 3.67 -10.48
C VAL A 91 0.42 3.23 -9.37
N VAL A 92 -0.66 4.00 -9.11
CA VAL A 92 -1.66 3.66 -8.10
C VAL A 92 -2.45 2.40 -8.48
N GLU A 93 -2.84 2.22 -9.74
CA GLU A 93 -3.50 1.02 -10.25
C GLU A 93 -2.61 -0.23 -10.06
N LYS A 94 -1.32 -0.12 -10.39
CA LYS A 94 -0.34 -1.18 -10.15
C LYS A 94 -0.23 -1.52 -8.66
N SER A 95 -0.13 -0.52 -7.80
CA SER A 95 -0.13 -0.71 -6.34
C SER A 95 -1.41 -1.40 -5.86
N GLY A 96 -2.59 -0.97 -6.32
CA GLY A 96 -3.88 -1.59 -6.01
C GLY A 96 -3.97 -3.04 -6.47
N THR A 97 -3.42 -3.36 -7.63
CA THR A 97 -3.32 -4.74 -8.13
C THR A 97 -2.51 -5.63 -7.18
N PHE A 98 -1.36 -5.16 -6.72
CA PHE A 98 -0.54 -5.89 -5.75
C PHE A 98 -1.14 -5.90 -4.35
N LEU A 99 -1.86 -4.84 -3.96
CA LEU A 99 -2.67 -4.86 -2.74
C LEU A 99 -3.68 -6.00 -2.80
N GLY A 100 -4.42 -6.12 -3.89
CA GLY A 100 -5.37 -7.22 -4.09
C GLY A 100 -4.74 -8.60 -3.97
N LYS A 101 -3.57 -8.84 -4.58
CA LYS A 101 -2.83 -10.10 -4.45
C LYS A 101 -2.45 -10.40 -3.00
N GLY A 102 -1.89 -9.43 -2.28
CA GLY A 102 -1.52 -9.60 -0.89
C GLY A 102 -2.74 -9.85 0.01
N LEU A 103 -3.83 -9.12 -0.21
CA LEU A 103 -5.06 -9.29 0.53
C LEU A 103 -5.72 -10.65 0.27
N SER A 104 -5.67 -11.17 -0.97
CA SER A 104 -6.18 -12.51 -1.29
C SER A 104 -5.48 -13.58 -0.46
N ILE A 105 -4.15 -13.50 -0.32
CA ILE A 105 -3.39 -14.42 0.53
C ILE A 105 -3.87 -14.34 2.00
N LEU A 106 -4.07 -13.13 2.53
CA LEU A 106 -4.53 -12.94 3.90
C LEU A 106 -5.98 -13.42 4.11
N ILE A 107 -6.85 -13.19 3.13
CA ILE A 107 -8.23 -13.66 3.14
C ILE A 107 -8.27 -15.19 3.20
N ASP A 108 -7.51 -15.86 2.35
CA ASP A 108 -7.49 -17.31 2.26
C ASP A 108 -6.85 -17.98 3.49
N LEU A 109 -5.82 -17.34 4.08
CA LEU A 109 -5.12 -17.86 5.25
C LEU A 109 -5.89 -17.66 6.56
N PHE A 110 -6.56 -16.50 6.72
CA PHE A 110 -7.13 -16.09 8.01
C PHE A 110 -8.65 -16.03 8.01
N ASN A 111 -9.29 -16.02 6.83
CA ASN A 111 -10.75 -15.87 6.67
C ASN A 111 -11.33 -14.75 7.58
N PRO A 112 -10.80 -13.53 7.52
CA PRO A 112 -11.21 -12.46 8.42
C PRO A 112 -12.55 -11.86 7.98
N GLN A 113 -13.34 -11.35 8.92
CA GLN A 113 -14.54 -10.58 8.61
C GLN A 113 -14.21 -9.19 8.04
N ARG A 114 -13.04 -8.62 8.38
CA ARG A 114 -12.66 -7.28 7.95
C ARG A 114 -11.17 -7.09 7.91
N ILE A 115 -10.71 -6.44 6.85
CA ILE A 115 -9.33 -5.93 6.72
C ILE A 115 -9.38 -4.42 6.67
N ILE A 116 -8.66 -3.75 7.56
CA ILE A 116 -8.61 -2.29 7.68
C ILE A 116 -7.30 -1.80 7.08
N ILE A 117 -7.38 -0.95 6.08
CA ILE A 117 -6.22 -0.39 5.38
C ILE A 117 -5.99 1.05 5.83
N GLY A 118 -4.86 1.29 6.48
CA GLY A 118 -4.42 2.63 6.90
C GLY A 118 -3.69 3.41 5.81
N SER A 119 -3.12 4.54 6.20
CA SER A 119 -2.19 5.34 5.38
C SER A 119 -2.64 5.53 3.92
N MET A 120 -2.05 4.78 2.98
CA MET A 120 -2.35 4.91 1.55
C MET A 120 -3.82 4.59 1.22
N GLY A 121 -4.44 3.63 1.91
CA GLY A 121 -5.86 3.32 1.74
C GLY A 121 -6.77 4.50 2.10
N VAL A 122 -6.45 5.22 3.18
CA VAL A 122 -7.19 6.44 3.58
C VAL A 122 -7.00 7.55 2.55
N ARG A 123 -5.78 7.74 2.05
CA ARG A 123 -5.44 8.84 1.15
C ARG A 123 -5.96 8.65 -0.27
N LEU A 124 -5.88 7.43 -0.80
CA LEU A 124 -6.21 7.11 -2.19
C LEU A 124 -7.66 6.63 -2.37
N GLY A 125 -8.25 6.03 -1.32
CA GLY A 125 -9.62 5.52 -1.39
C GLY A 125 -9.83 4.56 -2.57
N ASP A 126 -10.89 4.79 -3.35
CA ASP A 126 -11.27 3.90 -4.45
C ASP A 126 -10.24 3.84 -5.58
N LEU A 127 -9.38 4.85 -5.77
CA LEU A 127 -8.27 4.73 -6.73
C LEU A 127 -7.36 3.52 -6.43
N LEU A 128 -7.21 3.17 -5.15
CA LEU A 128 -6.44 2.01 -4.71
C LEU A 128 -7.32 0.76 -4.53
N PHE A 129 -8.53 0.93 -3.99
CA PHE A 129 -9.39 -0.20 -3.63
C PHE A 129 -10.06 -0.87 -4.83
N GLU A 130 -10.46 -0.13 -5.85
CA GLU A 130 -11.11 -0.72 -7.03
C GLU A 130 -10.23 -1.74 -7.77
N PRO A 131 -8.96 -1.42 -8.12
CA PRO A 131 -8.08 -2.44 -8.69
C PRO A 131 -7.81 -3.59 -7.73
N ALA A 132 -7.73 -3.34 -6.41
CA ALA A 132 -7.54 -4.40 -5.42
C ALA A 132 -8.74 -5.36 -5.36
N ARG A 133 -9.97 -4.84 -5.33
CA ARG A 133 -11.20 -5.66 -5.32
C ARG A 133 -11.30 -6.56 -6.55
N LYS A 134 -10.98 -6.04 -7.74
CA LYS A 134 -10.94 -6.83 -8.99
C LYS A 134 -9.98 -8.01 -8.94
N ILE A 135 -8.87 -7.87 -8.24
CA ILE A 135 -7.91 -8.96 -8.06
C ILE A 135 -8.42 -9.96 -7.02
N ILE A 136 -8.96 -9.50 -5.91
CA ILE A 136 -9.52 -10.37 -4.86
C ILE A 136 -10.63 -11.27 -5.41
N GLU A 137 -11.51 -10.73 -6.26
CA GLU A 137 -12.56 -11.51 -6.93
C GLU A 137 -12.02 -12.66 -7.78
N LYS A 138 -10.79 -12.53 -8.28
CA LYS A 138 -10.14 -13.55 -9.14
C LYS A 138 -9.26 -14.53 -8.39
N GLU A 139 -8.59 -14.05 -7.33
CA GLU A 139 -7.51 -14.76 -6.67
C GLU A 139 -7.93 -15.42 -5.35
N ALA A 140 -8.85 -14.80 -4.59
CA ALA A 140 -9.28 -15.34 -3.30
C ALA A 140 -10.37 -16.41 -3.44
N ILE A 141 -10.42 -17.32 -2.48
CA ILE A 141 -11.50 -18.32 -2.39
C ILE A 141 -12.85 -17.59 -2.25
N PRO A 142 -13.83 -17.78 -3.16
CA PRO A 142 -15.06 -16.99 -3.19
C PRO A 142 -15.83 -16.96 -1.85
N GLY A 143 -15.86 -18.09 -1.13
CA GLY A 143 -16.52 -18.20 0.17
C GLY A 143 -15.84 -17.35 1.25
N ALA A 144 -14.50 -17.25 1.24
CA ALA A 144 -13.74 -16.42 2.16
C ALA A 144 -13.83 -14.92 1.78
N ALA A 145 -13.73 -14.61 0.48
CA ALA A 145 -13.85 -13.24 -0.02
C ALA A 145 -15.23 -12.63 0.27
N SER A 146 -16.31 -13.42 0.16
CA SER A 146 -17.69 -12.93 0.35
C SER A 146 -18.03 -12.46 1.76
N VAL A 147 -17.26 -12.86 2.77
CA VAL A 147 -17.46 -12.47 4.18
C VAL A 147 -16.44 -11.42 4.67
N CYS A 148 -15.46 -11.06 3.84
CA CYS A 148 -14.40 -10.14 4.19
C CYS A 148 -14.68 -8.73 3.65
N GLU A 149 -14.88 -7.76 4.54
CA GLU A 149 -14.97 -6.35 4.17
C GLU A 149 -13.57 -5.71 4.14
N ILE A 150 -13.26 -4.98 3.07
CA ILE A 150 -12.03 -4.19 2.96
C ILE A 150 -12.40 -2.71 3.06
N VAL A 151 -11.92 -2.07 4.13
CA VAL A 151 -12.31 -0.70 4.49
C VAL A 151 -11.09 0.17 4.82
N PRO A 152 -11.16 1.49 4.59
CA PRO A 152 -10.15 2.41 5.08
C PRO A 152 -10.22 2.57 6.60
N ALA A 153 -9.08 2.85 7.23
CA ALA A 153 -9.02 3.14 8.66
C ALA A 153 -9.79 4.42 9.00
N GLN A 154 -10.71 4.33 9.95
CA GLN A 154 -11.55 5.48 10.36
C GLN A 154 -10.77 6.57 11.11
N LEU A 155 -9.70 6.21 11.82
CA LEU A 155 -8.86 7.17 12.54
C LEU A 155 -8.03 8.06 11.60
N GLY A 156 -7.94 7.69 10.32
CA GLY A 156 -7.22 8.49 9.32
C GLY A 156 -5.77 8.75 9.73
N GLU A 157 -5.35 10.02 9.66
CA GLU A 157 -3.98 10.45 10.02
C GLU A 157 -3.73 10.45 11.54
N ALA A 158 -4.79 10.45 12.36
CA ALA A 158 -4.67 10.45 13.82
C ALA A 158 -4.33 9.06 14.43
N ILE A 159 -4.19 8.01 13.59
CA ILE A 159 -3.93 6.64 14.06
C ILE A 159 -2.67 6.54 14.92
N GLY A 160 -1.63 7.32 14.60
CA GLY A 160 -0.38 7.35 15.37
C GLY A 160 -0.56 7.89 16.79
N ASP A 161 -1.35 8.96 16.93
CA ASP A 161 -1.63 9.58 18.22
C ASP A 161 -2.46 8.64 19.11
N TYR A 162 -3.48 8.00 18.53
CA TYR A 162 -4.27 7.00 19.27
C TYR A 162 -3.45 5.78 19.67
N ALA A 163 -2.56 5.30 18.79
CA ALA A 163 -1.68 4.18 19.12
C ALA A 163 -0.75 4.53 20.28
N ALA A 164 -0.14 5.72 20.28
CA ALA A 164 0.70 6.18 21.38
C ALA A 164 -0.07 6.30 22.71
N LEU A 165 -1.30 6.81 22.69
CA LEU A 165 -2.16 6.88 23.86
C LEU A 165 -2.53 5.49 24.40
N CYS A 166 -2.84 4.53 23.52
CA CYS A 166 -3.14 3.16 23.93
C CYS A 166 -1.95 2.48 24.61
N VAL A 167 -0.74 2.67 24.09
CA VAL A 167 0.49 2.14 24.70
C VAL A 167 0.76 2.77 26.06
N ALA A 168 0.60 4.10 26.18
CA ALA A 168 0.76 4.80 27.46
C ALA A 168 -0.22 4.29 28.53
N GLN A 169 -1.48 4.06 28.15
CA GLN A 169 -2.49 3.51 29.08
C GLN A 169 -2.20 2.06 29.51
N GLN A 170 -1.62 1.23 28.63
CA GLN A 170 -1.25 -0.14 28.99
C GLN A 170 -0.06 -0.18 29.96
N GLY A 171 0.89 0.76 29.84
CA GLY A 171 2.02 0.85 30.77
C GLY A 171 1.68 1.35 32.18
N GLU A 172 0.46 1.88 32.40
CA GLU A 172 -0.03 2.24 33.74
C GLU A 172 -0.79 1.09 34.44
N LEU A 173 -1.04 -0.03 33.74
CA LEU A 173 -1.81 -1.18 34.22
C LEU A 173 -0.94 -2.40 34.59
N ASP A 174 0.37 -2.34 34.37
CA ASP A 174 1.39 -3.32 34.77
C ASP A 174 2.23 -2.76 35.95
#